data_58fb0273fa42e90558107d28150049a4
#
_entry.id   58fb0273fa42e90558107d28150049a4
#
_cell.length_a   1.000
_cell.length_b   1.000
_cell.length_c   1.000
_cell.angle_alpha   90.00
_cell.angle_beta   90.00
_cell.angle_gamma   90.00
#
_symmetry.space_group_name_H-M   'P 1'
#
loop_
_entity.id
_entity.type
_entity.pdbx_description
1 polymer ?
#
loop_
_entity_poly.entity_id
_entity_poly.type
_entity_poly.pdbx_seq_one_letter_code
_entity_poly.pdbx_strand_id
1 'polypeptide(L)'
;MKKADLELHSRQRKFAEETISTEHRHGMITTLSANRYSALQSKAMSTHSDGKDIEYTTMCCFRQGEYEGAYLSFPRWGVGLDLPDNSVCIADSQSLHCVTDIRGSGQRFTTVAYTDRSCATLGHMGKSERLIGRFAKKESGSLEEFI
;
A
#
# COMPACT_ATOMS: atom_id res chain seq x y z
N MET A 1 0.84 -4.38 24.39
CA MET A 1 0.49 -5.07 23.13
C MET A 1 -0.31 -6.31 23.48
N LYS A 2 -1.47 -6.51 22.84
CA LYS A 2 -2.34 -7.66 23.14
C LYS A 2 -1.77 -8.92 22.49
N LYS A 3 -2.03 -10.09 23.08
CA LYS A 3 -1.55 -11.40 22.58
C LYS A 3 -1.88 -11.66 21.10
N ALA A 4 -3.02 -11.15 20.62
CA ALA A 4 -3.45 -11.24 19.23
C ALA A 4 -2.45 -10.56 18.25
N ASP A 5 -1.84 -9.45 18.65
CA ASP A 5 -0.91 -8.71 17.80
C ASP A 5 0.40 -9.47 17.59
N LEU A 6 0.81 -10.27 18.56
CA LEU A 6 2.02 -11.11 18.45
C LEU A 6 1.82 -12.31 17.54
N GLU A 7 0.65 -12.95 17.57
CA GLU A 7 0.32 -14.05 16.67
C GLU A 7 0.25 -13.59 15.22
N LEU A 8 -0.35 -12.41 15.01
CA LEU A 8 -0.46 -11.78 13.72
C LEU A 8 0.91 -11.46 13.13
N HIS A 9 1.73 -10.76 13.89
CA HIS A 9 3.11 -10.46 13.53
C HIS A 9 3.90 -11.72 13.18
N SER A 10 3.72 -12.79 13.96
CA SER A 10 4.38 -14.07 13.72
C SER A 10 3.94 -14.71 12.41
N ARG A 11 2.64 -14.63 12.05
CA ARG A 11 2.11 -15.16 10.79
C ARG A 11 2.64 -14.40 9.58
N GLN A 12 2.62 -13.07 9.63
CA GLN A 12 3.17 -12.24 8.55
C GLN A 12 4.67 -12.46 8.36
N ARG A 13 5.41 -12.54 9.47
CA ARG A 13 6.84 -12.81 9.46
C ARG A 13 7.14 -14.18 8.84
N LYS A 14 6.46 -15.22 9.29
CA LYS A 14 6.62 -16.58 8.76
C LYS A 14 6.35 -16.61 7.26
N PHE A 15 5.27 -15.98 6.80
CA PHE A 15 4.95 -15.89 5.38
C PHE A 15 6.06 -15.21 4.58
N ALA A 16 6.58 -14.08 5.06
CA ALA A 16 7.68 -13.39 4.40
C ALA A 16 8.97 -14.24 4.38
N GLU A 17 9.24 -14.97 5.45
CA GLU A 17 10.40 -15.87 5.55
C GLU A 17 10.31 -17.06 4.60
N GLU A 18 9.12 -17.58 4.35
CA GLU A 18 8.88 -18.70 3.44
C GLU A 18 8.83 -18.27 1.96
N THR A 19 8.52 -17.00 1.69
CA THR A 19 8.19 -16.52 0.35
C THR A 19 9.29 -15.68 -0.30
N ILE A 20 10.09 -15.00 0.50
CA ILE A 20 11.09 -14.04 0.01
C ILE A 20 12.48 -14.49 0.40
N SER A 21 13.39 -14.49 -0.57
CA SER A 21 14.81 -14.80 -0.28
C SER A 21 15.40 -13.81 0.71
N THR A 22 16.38 -14.26 1.48
CA THR A 22 17.06 -13.48 2.49
C THR A 22 17.63 -12.16 1.96
N GLU A 23 18.11 -12.16 0.72
CA GLU A 23 18.71 -11.00 0.04
C GLU A 23 17.71 -9.90 -0.27
N HIS A 24 16.43 -10.26 -0.49
CA HIS A 24 15.38 -9.32 -0.85
C HIS A 24 14.37 -9.06 0.28
N ARG A 25 14.65 -9.58 1.47
CA ARG A 25 13.74 -9.48 2.60
C ARG A 25 13.91 -8.15 3.34
N HIS A 26 12.87 -7.33 3.30
CA HIS A 26 12.76 -6.10 4.08
C HIS A 26 11.71 -6.28 5.20
N GLY A 27 12.03 -7.11 6.18
CA GLY A 27 11.11 -7.46 7.26
C GLY A 27 9.96 -8.34 6.78
N MET A 28 8.72 -7.90 7.02
CA MET A 28 7.50 -8.63 6.65
C MET A 28 6.80 -8.04 5.40
N ILE A 29 7.35 -6.98 4.86
CA ILE A 29 6.77 -6.26 3.74
C ILE A 29 7.24 -6.91 2.45
N THR A 30 6.29 -7.30 1.61
CA THR A 30 6.57 -7.81 0.27
C THR A 30 6.33 -6.78 -0.82
N THR A 31 5.48 -5.81 -0.55
CA THR A 31 5.06 -4.82 -1.53
C THR A 31 4.96 -3.42 -0.91
N LEU A 32 5.42 -2.44 -1.65
CA LEU A 32 5.28 -1.03 -1.32
C LEU A 32 4.61 -0.31 -2.50
N SER A 33 3.57 0.45 -2.21
CA SER A 33 2.91 1.32 -3.17
C SER A 33 2.92 2.77 -2.69
N ALA A 34 2.76 3.70 -3.61
CA ALA A 34 2.63 5.12 -3.29
C ALA A 34 1.44 5.72 -4.04
N ASN A 35 0.66 6.52 -3.33
CA ASN A 35 -0.52 7.20 -3.86
C ASN A 35 -0.43 8.70 -3.60
N ARG A 36 -0.99 9.48 -4.52
CA ARG A 36 -1.12 10.93 -4.39
C ARG A 36 -2.58 11.32 -4.59
N TYR A 37 -3.09 12.16 -3.72
CA TYR A 37 -4.44 12.71 -3.77
C TYR A 37 -4.37 14.24 -3.81
N SER A 38 -5.08 14.86 -4.75
CA SER A 38 -5.22 16.32 -4.87
C SER A 38 -6.55 16.66 -5.52
N ALA A 39 -7.09 17.84 -5.28
CA ALA A 39 -8.36 18.26 -5.86
C ALA A 39 -8.35 18.31 -7.40
N LEU A 40 -7.17 18.49 -8.00
CA LEU A 40 -7.02 18.51 -9.46
C LEU A 40 -6.93 17.13 -10.11
N GLN A 41 -6.54 16.11 -9.35
CA GLN A 41 -6.24 14.77 -9.87
C GLN A 41 -7.04 13.68 -9.18
N SER A 42 -7.79 14.02 -8.14
CA SER A 42 -8.42 13.01 -7.34
C SER A 42 -9.75 12.59 -7.91
N LYS A 43 -9.75 11.35 -8.31
CA LYS A 43 -10.94 10.55 -8.11
C LYS A 43 -10.82 9.97 -6.71
N ALA A 44 -11.86 10.17 -5.88
CA ALA A 44 -12.02 9.41 -4.65
C ALA A 44 -11.70 7.95 -4.95
N MET A 45 -10.94 7.31 -4.09
CA MET A 45 -10.73 5.89 -4.23
C MET A 45 -12.05 5.20 -3.84
N SER A 46 -12.68 4.54 -4.81
CA SER A 46 -13.93 3.82 -4.58
C SER A 46 -13.77 2.78 -3.47
N THR A 47 -14.88 2.44 -2.82
CA THR A 47 -14.90 1.41 -1.79
C THR A 47 -14.43 0.08 -2.37
N HIS A 48 -13.41 -0.50 -1.76
CA HIS A 48 -12.80 -1.76 -2.16
C HIS A 48 -12.24 -2.51 -0.94
N SER A 49 -11.74 -3.69 -1.18
CA SER A 49 -10.96 -4.46 -0.20
C SER A 49 -9.75 -5.07 -0.91
N ASP A 50 -8.63 -5.12 -0.22
CA ASP A 50 -7.38 -5.68 -0.74
C ASP A 50 -7.28 -7.17 -0.37
N GLY A 51 -8.13 -7.98 -0.99
CA GLY A 51 -8.28 -9.41 -0.67
C GLY A 51 -7.01 -10.26 -0.87
N LYS A 52 -5.96 -9.69 -1.47
CA LYS A 52 -4.66 -10.34 -1.60
C LYS A 52 -3.70 -10.02 -0.47
N ASP A 53 -3.97 -8.98 0.30
CA ASP A 53 -3.15 -8.61 1.44
C ASP A 53 -3.28 -9.64 2.56
N ILE A 54 -2.18 -9.90 3.22
CA ILE A 54 -2.17 -10.74 4.40
C ILE A 54 -2.26 -9.85 5.63
N GLU A 55 -3.43 -9.88 6.26
CA GLU A 55 -3.71 -9.27 7.55
C GLU A 55 -3.63 -7.73 7.55
N TYR A 56 -2.63 -7.13 8.21
CA TYR A 56 -2.56 -5.68 8.34
C TYR A 56 -1.64 -5.03 7.32
N THR A 57 -2.09 -3.86 6.88
CA THR A 57 -1.36 -2.96 6.00
C THR A 57 -0.89 -1.76 6.82
N THR A 58 0.32 -1.32 6.58
CA THR A 58 0.88 -0.10 7.19
C THR A 58 0.86 1.02 6.16
N MET A 59 0.22 2.11 6.50
CA MET A 59 0.14 3.31 5.67
C MET A 59 0.84 4.47 6.36
N CYS A 60 1.79 5.12 5.68
CA CYS A 60 2.35 6.40 6.11
C CYS A 60 1.66 7.52 5.34
N CYS A 61 1.28 8.58 6.02
CA CYS A 61 0.58 9.71 5.44
C CYS A 61 1.43 10.98 5.55
N PHE A 62 1.51 11.73 4.44
CA PHE A 62 2.20 13.01 4.35
C PHE A 62 1.25 14.05 3.74
N ARG A 63 1.19 15.22 4.36
CA ARG A 63 0.32 16.33 3.94
C ARG A 63 1.15 17.49 3.42
N GLN A 64 0.69 18.10 2.35
CA GLN A 64 1.30 19.31 1.81
C GLN A 64 0.22 20.33 1.50
N GLY A 65 0.29 21.51 2.11
CA GLY A 65 -0.69 22.56 1.97
C GLY A 65 -2.03 22.26 2.65
N GLU A 66 -3.00 23.16 2.49
CA GLU A 66 -4.30 23.09 3.16
C GLU A 66 -5.32 22.37 2.29
N TYR A 67 -6.00 21.40 2.88
CA TYR A 67 -7.10 20.68 2.25
C TYR A 67 -8.06 20.10 3.28
N GLU A 68 -9.27 19.79 2.83
CA GLU A 68 -10.29 19.05 3.55
C GLU A 68 -10.59 17.74 2.82
N GLY A 69 -11.03 16.72 3.55
CA GLY A 69 -11.34 15.41 2.99
C GLY A 69 -10.12 14.50 2.92
N ALA A 70 -10.08 13.64 1.91
CA ALA A 70 -9.11 12.54 1.81
C ALA A 70 -9.08 11.63 3.06
N TYR A 71 -10.24 11.46 3.72
CA TYR A 71 -10.36 10.59 4.88
C TYR A 71 -10.24 9.13 4.47
N LEU A 72 -9.44 8.36 5.20
CA LEU A 72 -9.47 6.92 5.10
C LEU A 72 -10.74 6.44 5.81
N SER A 73 -11.70 5.97 5.04
CA SER A 73 -13.03 5.62 5.55
C SER A 73 -13.27 4.12 5.50
N PHE A 74 -13.90 3.63 6.54
CA PHE A 74 -14.36 2.25 6.70
C PHE A 74 -15.89 2.23 6.82
N PRO A 75 -16.61 2.12 5.68
CA PRO A 75 -18.07 2.27 5.65
C PRO A 75 -18.81 1.30 6.56
N ARG A 76 -18.30 0.07 6.71
CA ARG A 76 -18.90 -0.94 7.58
C ARG A 76 -18.98 -0.49 9.04
N TRP A 77 -18.03 0.33 9.48
CA TRP A 77 -17.97 0.81 10.87
C TRP A 77 -18.43 2.26 11.03
N GLY A 78 -18.77 2.93 9.93
CA GLY A 78 -19.12 4.35 9.94
C GLY A 78 -17.97 5.25 10.40
N VAL A 79 -16.72 4.84 10.19
CA VAL A 79 -15.52 5.55 10.64
C VAL A 79 -14.80 6.18 9.48
N GLY A 80 -14.43 7.46 9.63
CA GLY A 80 -13.51 8.17 8.75
C GLY A 80 -12.33 8.71 9.56
N LEU A 81 -11.13 8.44 9.11
CA LEU A 81 -9.89 8.85 9.76
C LEU A 81 -9.26 10.00 8.98
N ASP A 82 -9.17 11.18 9.61
CA ASP A 82 -8.34 12.28 9.12
C ASP A 82 -6.90 12.03 9.58
N LEU A 83 -6.10 11.45 8.70
CA LEU A 83 -4.72 11.10 9.04
C LEU A 83 -3.85 12.36 9.02
N PRO A 84 -3.24 12.73 10.17
CA PRO A 84 -2.34 13.88 10.25
C PRO A 84 -1.11 13.73 9.35
N ASP A 85 -0.40 14.84 9.13
CA ASP A 85 0.91 14.80 8.49
C ASP A 85 1.92 13.98 9.31
N ASN A 86 2.80 13.26 8.62
CA ASN A 86 3.79 12.38 9.21
C ASN A 86 3.20 11.30 10.16
N SER A 87 1.97 10.86 9.86
CA SER A 87 1.29 9.83 10.65
C SER A 87 1.46 8.43 10.05
N VAL A 88 1.33 7.44 10.91
CA VAL A 88 1.30 6.03 10.54
C VAL A 88 -0.04 5.44 10.96
N CYS A 89 -0.71 4.79 10.03
CA CYS A 89 -1.93 4.03 10.27
C CYS A 89 -1.68 2.56 9.97
N ILE A 90 -2.10 1.69 10.88
CA ILE A 90 -2.09 0.24 10.67
C ILE A 90 -3.55 -0.21 10.64
N ALA A 91 -3.97 -0.80 9.55
CA ALA A 91 -5.35 -1.20 9.35
C ALA A 91 -5.45 -2.55 8.62
N ASP A 92 -6.57 -3.23 8.82
CA ASP A 92 -6.94 -4.40 8.03
C ASP A 92 -7.48 -3.96 6.67
N SER A 93 -6.64 -4.07 5.64
CA SER A 93 -6.99 -3.72 4.26
C SER A 93 -7.98 -4.69 3.60
N GLN A 94 -8.20 -5.87 4.18
CA GLN A 94 -9.25 -6.80 3.72
C GLN A 94 -10.64 -6.27 4.07
N SER A 95 -10.77 -5.42 5.08
CA SER A 95 -12.00 -4.71 5.37
C SER A 95 -12.32 -3.68 4.29
N LEU A 96 -13.61 -3.56 3.93
CA LEU A 96 -14.05 -2.54 2.98
C LEU A 96 -13.62 -1.16 3.43
N HIS A 97 -12.87 -0.47 2.58
CA HIS A 97 -12.36 0.88 2.83
C HIS A 97 -12.36 1.72 1.55
N CYS A 98 -12.26 3.01 1.74
CA CYS A 98 -12.15 3.99 0.64
C CYS A 98 -11.39 5.23 1.11
N VAL A 99 -11.04 6.09 0.16
CA VAL A 99 -10.55 7.44 0.45
C VAL A 99 -11.56 8.42 -0.11
N THR A 100 -12.04 9.33 0.76
CA THR A 100 -13.01 10.35 0.36
C THR A 100 -12.38 11.41 -0.54
N ASP A 101 -13.22 12.18 -1.21
CA ASP A 101 -12.78 13.31 -2.02
C ASP A 101 -11.93 14.29 -1.22
N ILE A 102 -11.02 14.97 -1.91
CA ILE A 102 -10.21 16.03 -1.36
C ILE A 102 -10.64 17.38 -1.96
N ARG A 103 -10.68 18.42 -1.14
CA ARG A 103 -11.02 19.78 -1.52
C ARG A 103 -9.95 20.74 -1.05
N GLY A 104 -9.68 21.78 -1.81
CA GLY A 104 -8.67 22.78 -1.50
C GLY A 104 -7.46 22.70 -2.43
N SER A 105 -6.39 23.41 -2.09
CA SER A 105 -5.17 23.50 -2.90
C SER A 105 -4.07 22.50 -2.48
N GLY A 106 -4.26 21.85 -1.33
CA GLY A 106 -3.27 20.93 -0.79
C GLY A 106 -3.30 19.54 -1.41
N GLN A 107 -2.40 18.70 -0.94
CA GLN A 107 -2.19 17.36 -1.44
C GLN A 107 -1.94 16.40 -0.27
N ARG A 108 -2.33 15.15 -0.46
CA ARG A 108 -1.98 14.04 0.43
C ARG A 108 -1.18 13.02 -0.34
N PHE A 109 -0.06 12.61 0.23
CA PHE A 109 0.73 11.49 -0.23
C PHE A 109 0.62 10.35 0.78
N THR A 110 0.57 9.13 0.30
CA THR A 110 0.63 7.95 1.16
C THR A 110 1.58 6.93 0.58
N THR A 111 2.35 6.30 1.43
CA THR A 111 3.02 5.04 1.11
C THR A 111 2.31 3.92 1.84
N VAL A 112 2.06 2.83 1.15
CA VAL A 112 1.33 1.68 1.68
C VAL A 112 2.23 0.47 1.59
N ALA A 113 2.56 -0.10 2.73
CA ALA A 113 3.41 -1.28 2.86
C ALA A 113 2.56 -2.47 3.33
N TYR A 114 2.59 -3.56 2.59
CA TYR A 114 1.77 -4.74 2.84
C TYR A 114 2.47 -6.04 2.45
N THR A 115 1.91 -7.15 2.90
CA THR A 115 2.34 -8.49 2.54
C THR A 115 1.35 -9.07 1.54
N ASP A 116 1.76 -9.22 0.28
CA ASP A 116 0.88 -9.71 -0.79
C ASP A 116 0.93 -11.24 -0.87
N ARG A 117 -0.25 -11.86 -0.72
CA ARG A 117 -0.42 -13.31 -0.82
C ARG A 117 0.01 -13.87 -2.18
N SER A 118 -0.09 -13.10 -3.25
CA SER A 118 0.35 -13.51 -4.57
C SER A 118 1.86 -13.73 -4.67
N CYS A 119 2.64 -13.17 -3.75
CA CYS A 119 4.08 -13.46 -3.65
C CYS A 119 4.36 -14.94 -3.33
N ALA A 120 3.48 -15.62 -2.58
CA ALA A 120 3.58 -17.05 -2.31
C ALA A 120 3.39 -17.90 -3.58
N THR A 121 2.47 -17.51 -4.45
CA THR A 121 2.18 -18.23 -5.69
C THR A 121 3.21 -17.95 -6.78
N LEU A 122 4.01 -16.90 -6.63
CA LEU A 122 5.06 -16.57 -7.57
C LEU A 122 6.28 -17.49 -7.45
N GLY A 123 6.29 -18.38 -6.46
CA GLY A 123 7.31 -19.40 -6.21
C GLY A 123 8.74 -18.91 -6.54
N HIS A 124 9.56 -18.84 -5.55
CA HIS A 124 11.00 -18.55 -5.62
C HIS A 124 11.50 -17.58 -6.71
N MET A 125 11.95 -16.44 -6.28
CA MET A 125 12.87 -15.47 -6.92
C MET A 125 12.75 -15.16 -8.43
N GLY A 126 12.51 -16.12 -9.27
CA GLY A 126 12.51 -15.96 -10.73
C GLY A 126 11.41 -15.05 -11.30
N LYS A 127 10.48 -14.53 -10.46
CA LYS A 127 9.41 -13.62 -10.91
C LYS A 127 9.57 -12.21 -10.41
N SER A 128 10.21 -11.94 -9.28
CA SER A 128 10.61 -10.59 -8.91
C SER A 128 11.64 -10.03 -9.90
N GLU A 129 12.60 -10.84 -10.30
CA GLU A 129 13.53 -10.50 -11.39
C GLU A 129 12.83 -10.29 -12.73
N ARG A 130 11.79 -11.09 -13.04
CA ARG A 130 10.98 -10.89 -14.25
C ARG A 130 10.10 -9.64 -14.19
N LEU A 131 9.64 -9.24 -13.02
CA LEU A 131 8.90 -7.99 -12.85
C LEU A 131 9.83 -6.79 -12.98
N ILE A 132 10.98 -6.81 -12.33
CA ILE A 132 12.02 -5.77 -12.48
C ILE A 132 12.48 -5.70 -13.94
N GLY A 133 12.72 -6.83 -14.59
CA GLY A 133 13.06 -6.89 -16.00
C GLY A 133 11.96 -6.39 -16.95
N ARG A 134 10.68 -6.52 -16.58
CA ARG A 134 9.57 -5.94 -17.34
C ARG A 134 9.45 -4.43 -17.19
N PHE A 135 9.70 -3.89 -16.01
CA PHE A 135 9.72 -2.45 -15.78
C PHE A 135 10.93 -1.82 -16.51
N ALA A 136 12.12 -2.39 -16.36
CA ALA A 136 13.31 -1.93 -17.07
C ALA A 136 13.14 -2.00 -18.61
N LYS A 137 12.47 -3.03 -19.13
CA LYS A 137 12.21 -3.17 -20.57
C LYS A 137 11.14 -2.18 -21.07
N LYS A 138 10.20 -1.77 -20.22
CA LYS A 138 9.17 -0.79 -20.56
C LYS A 138 9.76 0.63 -20.57
N GLU A 139 10.68 0.93 -19.67
CA GLU A 139 11.38 2.23 -19.67
C GLU A 139 12.38 2.36 -20.82
N SER A 140 13.08 1.28 -21.20
CA SER A 140 13.98 1.31 -22.36
C SER A 140 13.24 1.40 -23.72
N GLY A 141 12.01 0.90 -23.81
CA GLY A 141 11.19 1.00 -25.02
C GLY A 141 10.55 2.37 -25.23
N SER A 142 10.47 3.21 -24.20
CA SER A 142 9.90 4.55 -24.32
C SER A 142 10.90 5.64 -24.69
N LEU A 143 12.20 5.33 -24.69
CA LEU A 143 13.26 6.27 -25.03
C LEU A 143 13.60 6.29 -26.56
N GLU A 144 13.17 5.27 -27.30
CA GLU A 144 13.41 5.23 -28.75
C GLU A 144 12.32 5.93 -29.60
N GLU A 145 11.20 6.33 -29.02
CA GLU A 145 10.13 7.05 -29.71
C GLU A 145 10.24 8.59 -29.60
N PHE A 146 11.29 9.13 -28.98
CA PHE A 146 11.47 10.58 -28.76
C PHE A 146 12.79 11.13 -29.27
N ILE A 147 13.42 10.52 -30.28
CA ILE A 147 14.55 11.12 -31.01
C ILE A 147 14.22 11.26 -32.48
#